data_3ee766928fe674df5cc89f6c6c4a0a2e
#
_entry.id   3ee766928fe674df5cc89f6c6c4a0a2e
#
_cell.length_a   1.000
_cell.length_b   1.000
_cell.length_c   1.000
_cell.angle_alpha   90.00
_cell.angle_beta   90.00
_cell.angle_gamma   90.00
#
_symmetry.space_group_name_H-M   'P 1'
#
loop_
_entity.id
_entity.type
_entity.pdbx_description
1 polymer ?
#
loop_
_entity_poly.entity_id
_entity_poly.type
_entity_poly.pdbx_seq_one_letter_code
_entity_poly.pdbx_strand_id
1 'polypeptide(L)'
;MPIDTVQKFYNILSKDHLTFLFQGSYNDDMTEGILELTEYNLENFEGLTKLKKKISFLIVECFQNIVRHGEISADYEIPEGVFITRNLGDVNYIASINYLNNSVVTPLQKTLDKLKTLTKDELKSFYLDTLVNTQLSEKGGAGLGLIELARKSTFPLCYEFEKIDENLSVFYFLVRLQNQMQAQKHESHAPLDLKSFKDFYKLVDDTNTIMVYKGDFAKASILPILKIFEDSIQNLEGNINIKKRVYIIMMEMLENIADHAKRHTQENNELKEGIFILGKNGNDYMISTGNLVEANRVPALKEYIETLNSMDYNELRKLYVKNLKKSKLVDTSYEGLGLIDIVSESTDKIDFHFREINEKDTFFSINVQI
;
A
#
# COMPACT_ATOMS: atom_id res chain seq x y z
N MET A 1 -8.26 5.50 -14.73
CA MET A 1 -6.85 5.01 -14.85
C MET A 1 -6.79 4.05 -16.03
N PRO A 2 -5.85 4.17 -16.98
CA PRO A 2 -5.71 3.20 -18.07
C PRO A 2 -5.33 1.82 -17.51
N ILE A 3 -5.86 0.73 -18.10
CA ILE A 3 -5.58 -0.66 -17.67
C ILE A 3 -4.08 -0.99 -17.68
N ASP A 4 -3.33 -0.40 -18.61
CA ASP A 4 -1.86 -0.55 -18.70
C ASP A 4 -1.11 -0.04 -17.46
N THR A 5 -1.75 0.80 -16.65
CA THR A 5 -1.17 1.32 -15.40
C THR A 5 -0.95 0.21 -14.39
N VAL A 6 -1.90 -0.73 -14.27
CA VAL A 6 -1.75 -1.90 -13.39
C VAL A 6 -0.49 -2.68 -13.72
N GLN A 7 -0.26 -2.88 -15.03
CA GLN A 7 0.92 -3.57 -15.52
C GLN A 7 2.23 -2.81 -15.22
N LYS A 8 2.22 -1.46 -15.31
CA LYS A 8 3.39 -0.64 -14.98
C LYS A 8 3.73 -0.79 -13.50
N PHE A 9 2.73 -0.65 -12.62
CA PHE A 9 2.94 -0.86 -11.17
C PHE A 9 3.44 -2.28 -10.88
N TYR A 10 2.81 -3.30 -11.46
CA TYR A 10 3.21 -4.68 -11.24
C TYR A 10 4.66 -4.94 -11.67
N ASN A 11 5.10 -4.39 -12.83
CA ASN A 11 6.46 -4.54 -13.31
C ASN A 11 7.49 -3.85 -12.39
N ILE A 12 7.19 -2.63 -11.91
CA ILE A 12 8.07 -1.88 -10.98
C ILE A 12 8.20 -2.63 -9.65
N LEU A 13 7.12 -3.23 -9.18
CA LEU A 13 7.02 -3.91 -7.89
C LEU A 13 7.25 -5.42 -7.99
N SER A 14 7.62 -5.95 -9.16
CA SER A 14 7.69 -7.39 -9.43
C SER A 14 8.62 -8.16 -8.50
N LYS A 15 9.65 -7.50 -7.97
CA LYS A 15 10.62 -8.08 -7.03
C LYS A 15 10.29 -7.84 -5.56
N ASP A 16 9.27 -7.03 -5.28
CA ASP A 16 8.86 -6.75 -3.92
C ASP A 16 8.05 -7.90 -3.35
N HIS A 17 8.35 -8.34 -2.15
CA HIS A 17 7.51 -9.30 -1.42
C HIS A 17 6.27 -8.60 -0.85
N LEU A 18 6.42 -7.35 -0.45
CA LEU A 18 5.35 -6.50 0.05
C LEU A 18 5.57 -5.08 -0.45
N THR A 19 4.51 -4.46 -0.95
CA THR A 19 4.42 -3.01 -1.09
C THR A 19 3.06 -2.57 -0.58
N PHE A 20 3.05 -1.60 0.29
CA PHE A 20 1.87 -0.86 0.67
C PHE A 20 2.16 0.64 0.51
N LEU A 21 1.28 1.33 -0.19
CA LEU A 21 1.30 2.79 -0.33
C LEU A 21 -0.10 3.32 -0.04
N PHE A 22 -0.16 4.37 0.72
CA PHE A 22 -1.37 5.16 0.90
C PHE A 22 -1.04 6.65 0.85
N GLN A 23 -1.87 7.42 0.13
CA GLN A 23 -1.83 8.88 0.17
C GLN A 23 -3.22 9.44 0.45
N GLY A 24 -3.29 10.46 1.28
CA GLY A 24 -4.55 11.10 1.68
C GLY A 24 -4.51 11.60 3.11
N SER A 25 -5.70 11.73 3.68
CA SER A 25 -5.88 12.12 5.08
C SER A 25 -5.59 10.96 6.01
N TYR A 26 -4.82 11.22 7.04
CA TYR A 26 -4.39 10.23 8.02
C TYR A 26 -5.07 10.44 9.37
N ASN A 27 -5.40 9.34 10.04
CA ASN A 27 -5.84 9.32 11.43
C ASN A 27 -5.13 8.20 12.22
N ASP A 28 -5.22 8.23 13.55
CA ASP A 28 -4.53 7.25 14.39
C ASP A 28 -5.05 5.82 14.21
N ASP A 29 -6.33 5.64 13.81
CA ASP A 29 -6.97 4.32 13.63
C ASP A 29 -6.36 3.54 12.46
N MET A 30 -5.93 4.24 11.40
CA MET A 30 -5.26 3.63 10.24
C MET A 30 -3.94 2.94 10.62
N THR A 31 -3.28 3.40 11.69
CA THR A 31 -2.00 2.83 12.15
C THR A 31 -2.15 1.35 12.49
N GLU A 32 -3.26 0.96 13.11
CA GLU A 32 -3.52 -0.43 13.47
C GLU A 32 -3.64 -1.31 12.22
N GLY A 33 -4.42 -0.91 11.22
CA GLY A 33 -4.56 -1.65 9.95
C GLY A 33 -3.23 -1.82 9.21
N ILE A 34 -2.40 -0.76 9.16
CA ILE A 34 -1.07 -0.82 8.52
C ILE A 34 -0.13 -1.78 9.26
N LEU A 35 -0.18 -1.78 10.60
CA LEU A 35 0.60 -2.70 11.40
C LEU A 35 0.15 -4.15 11.21
N GLU A 36 -1.16 -4.43 11.27
CA GLU A 36 -1.72 -5.76 11.03
C GLU A 36 -1.31 -6.29 9.65
N LEU A 37 -1.44 -5.46 8.61
CA LEU A 37 -1.06 -5.83 7.25
C LEU A 37 0.44 -6.13 7.13
N THR A 38 1.27 -5.32 7.77
CA THR A 38 2.73 -5.51 7.76
C THR A 38 3.14 -6.74 8.56
N GLU A 39 2.57 -6.93 9.74
CA GLU A 39 2.87 -8.08 10.60
C GLU A 39 2.46 -9.39 9.94
N TYR A 40 1.28 -9.44 9.31
CA TYR A 40 0.83 -10.58 8.53
C TYR A 40 1.85 -10.98 7.45
N ASN A 41 2.30 -10.03 6.65
CA ASN A 41 3.27 -10.30 5.58
C ASN A 41 4.66 -10.70 6.11
N LEU A 42 4.99 -10.33 7.35
CA LEU A 42 6.24 -10.73 8.01
C LEU A 42 6.11 -12.06 8.78
N GLU A 43 4.90 -12.57 9.03
CA GLU A 43 4.68 -13.84 9.74
C GLU A 43 5.23 -15.05 9.01
N ASN A 44 5.25 -14.99 7.70
CA ASN A 44 5.75 -16.04 6.84
C ASN A 44 7.29 -16.22 6.91
N PHE A 45 8.00 -15.34 7.63
CA PHE A 45 9.45 -15.43 7.79
C PHE A 45 9.83 -15.87 9.20
N GLU A 46 10.26 -17.13 9.36
CA GLU A 46 10.67 -17.70 10.66
C GLU A 46 11.83 -16.92 11.32
N GLY A 47 11.79 -16.82 12.65
CA GLY A 47 12.90 -16.29 13.46
C GLY A 47 12.97 -14.75 13.58
N LEU A 48 11.99 -13.99 13.07
CA LEU A 48 12.06 -12.54 12.92
C LEU A 48 11.38 -11.70 14.01
N THR A 49 11.03 -12.26 15.18
CA THR A 49 10.31 -11.52 16.23
C THR A 49 10.95 -10.16 16.60
N LYS A 50 12.29 -10.09 16.64
CA LYS A 50 12.99 -8.85 16.92
C LYS A 50 12.93 -7.87 15.75
N LEU A 51 12.96 -8.37 14.52
CA LEU A 51 12.87 -7.56 13.30
C LEU A 51 11.45 -7.00 13.15
N LYS A 52 10.41 -7.83 13.36
CA LYS A 52 9.01 -7.39 13.37
C LYS A 52 8.81 -6.19 14.30
N LYS A 53 9.21 -6.32 15.59
CA LYS A 53 9.11 -5.22 16.56
C LYS A 53 9.82 -3.94 16.12
N LYS A 54 10.96 -4.07 15.42
CA LYS A 54 11.66 -2.91 14.89
C LYS A 54 10.91 -2.27 13.73
N ILE A 55 10.39 -3.09 12.80
CA ILE A 55 9.62 -2.62 11.64
C ILE A 55 8.34 -1.95 12.11
N SER A 56 7.56 -2.59 12.98
CA SER A 56 6.34 -2.02 13.55
C SER A 56 6.60 -0.68 14.22
N PHE A 57 7.68 -0.57 15.01
CA PHE A 57 8.06 0.69 15.63
C PHE A 57 8.41 1.77 14.58
N LEU A 58 9.21 1.43 13.55
CA LEU A 58 9.59 2.37 12.50
C LEU A 58 8.38 2.85 11.70
N ILE A 59 7.42 1.96 11.43
CA ILE A 59 6.16 2.29 10.78
C ILE A 59 5.37 3.30 11.61
N VAL A 60 5.16 3.01 12.89
CA VAL A 60 4.44 3.91 13.80
C VAL A 60 5.08 5.29 13.86
N GLU A 61 6.39 5.37 14.04
CA GLU A 61 7.09 6.65 14.11
C GLU A 61 7.02 7.44 12.79
N CYS A 62 7.21 6.77 11.64
CA CYS A 62 7.09 7.42 10.34
C CYS A 62 5.66 7.89 10.08
N PHE A 63 4.67 7.07 10.44
CA PHE A 63 3.25 7.40 10.29
C PHE A 63 2.83 8.57 11.19
N GLN A 64 3.23 8.52 12.47
CA GLN A 64 2.97 9.61 13.40
C GLN A 64 3.64 10.92 12.99
N ASN A 65 4.78 10.87 12.30
CA ASN A 65 5.40 12.07 11.75
C ASN A 65 4.50 12.73 10.69
N ILE A 66 3.82 11.95 9.86
CA ILE A 66 2.84 12.48 8.90
C ILE A 66 1.65 13.10 9.65
N VAL A 67 1.04 12.35 10.56
CA VAL A 67 -0.16 12.78 11.31
C VAL A 67 0.08 14.06 12.13
N ARG A 68 1.24 14.15 12.81
CA ARG A 68 1.54 15.26 13.73
C ARG A 68 2.14 16.48 13.09
N HIS A 69 2.81 16.32 11.97
CA HIS A 69 3.63 17.36 11.36
C HIS A 69 3.26 17.67 9.90
N GLY A 70 2.31 16.90 9.32
CA GLY A 70 1.75 17.25 8.03
C GLY A 70 0.93 18.53 8.14
N GLU A 71 1.29 19.56 7.36
CA GLU A 71 0.45 20.78 7.26
C GLU A 71 -0.63 20.56 6.20
N ILE A 72 -1.87 20.86 6.58
CA ILE A 72 -3.00 20.93 5.67
C ILE A 72 -2.97 22.34 5.08
N SER A 73 -2.69 22.47 3.80
CA SER A 73 -2.89 23.72 3.09
C SER A 73 -4.24 23.68 2.40
N ALA A 74 -5.20 24.43 2.93
CA ALA A 74 -6.52 24.59 2.31
C ALA A 74 -6.47 25.25 0.90
N ASP A 75 -5.34 25.89 0.57
CA ASP A 75 -5.13 26.58 -0.70
C ASP A 75 -4.59 25.66 -1.82
N TYR A 76 -4.12 24.49 -1.45
CA TYR A 76 -3.63 23.48 -2.38
C TYR A 76 -4.46 22.21 -2.20
N GLU A 77 -5.00 21.64 -3.26
CA GLU A 77 -5.62 20.31 -3.27
C GLU A 77 -4.55 19.19 -3.07
N ILE A 78 -3.76 19.30 -2.00
CA ILE A 78 -2.62 18.43 -1.74
C ILE A 78 -3.02 17.36 -0.74
N PRO A 79 -2.71 16.09 -0.97
CA PRO A 79 -2.86 15.03 0.03
C PRO A 79 -2.10 15.41 1.31
N GLU A 80 -2.68 15.15 2.48
CA GLU A 80 -2.06 15.44 3.78
C GLU A 80 -0.70 14.76 3.96
N GLY A 81 -0.47 13.66 3.25
CA GLY A 81 0.82 12.99 3.19
C GLY A 81 0.79 11.70 2.37
N VAL A 82 1.96 11.07 2.25
CA VAL A 82 2.15 9.77 1.61
C VAL A 82 2.97 8.88 2.52
N PHE A 83 2.48 7.68 2.75
CA PHE A 83 3.20 6.63 3.45
C PHE A 83 3.46 5.47 2.51
N ILE A 84 4.69 4.98 2.49
CA ILE A 84 5.10 3.86 1.65
C ILE A 84 5.90 2.88 2.49
N THR A 85 5.52 1.60 2.45
CA THR A 85 6.39 0.53 2.93
C THR A 85 6.63 -0.47 1.80
N ARG A 86 7.88 -0.90 1.62
CA ARG A 86 8.29 -1.90 0.64
C ARG A 86 9.22 -2.91 1.29
N ASN A 87 9.06 -4.17 0.93
CA ASN A 87 10.02 -5.21 1.27
C ASN A 87 10.61 -5.77 -0.04
N LEU A 88 11.89 -5.55 -0.24
CA LEU A 88 12.62 -6.00 -1.42
C LEU A 88 13.87 -6.78 -0.98
N GLY A 89 13.87 -8.07 -1.26
CA GLY A 89 14.93 -8.97 -0.81
C GLY A 89 15.06 -8.98 0.71
N ASP A 90 16.24 -8.62 1.21
CA ASP A 90 16.55 -8.56 2.63
C ASP A 90 16.36 -7.18 3.28
N VAL A 91 15.85 -6.18 2.53
CA VAL A 91 15.69 -4.80 3.01
C VAL A 91 14.22 -4.41 3.10
N ASN A 92 13.84 -3.88 4.26
CA ASN A 92 12.56 -3.21 4.47
C ASN A 92 12.78 -1.69 4.36
N TYR A 93 11.95 -1.06 3.54
CA TYR A 93 11.94 0.36 3.27
C TYR A 93 10.67 0.96 3.84
N ILE A 94 10.81 2.06 4.56
CA ILE A 94 9.68 2.84 5.08
C ILE A 94 9.94 4.28 4.66
N ALA A 95 9.05 4.83 3.84
CA ALA A 95 9.16 6.20 3.36
C ALA A 95 7.91 7.00 3.73
N SER A 96 8.10 8.27 3.98
CA SER A 96 7.03 9.24 4.14
C SER A 96 7.31 10.48 3.29
N ILE A 97 6.23 11.07 2.78
CA ILE A 97 6.27 12.33 2.07
C ILE A 97 5.20 13.20 2.70
N ASN A 98 5.57 14.35 3.20
CA ASN A 98 4.64 15.29 3.81
C ASN A 98 5.04 16.74 3.54
N TYR A 99 4.07 17.63 3.67
CA TYR A 99 4.26 19.05 3.47
C TYR A 99 4.60 19.71 4.80
N LEU A 100 5.56 20.63 4.77
CA LEU A 100 6.05 21.34 5.95
C LEU A 100 6.12 22.83 5.68
N ASN A 101 5.83 23.64 6.70
CA ASN A 101 6.13 25.06 6.66
C ASN A 101 7.64 25.30 6.57
N ASN A 102 8.04 26.24 5.71
CA ASN A 102 9.46 26.55 5.48
C ASN A 102 10.21 26.97 6.76
N SER A 103 9.51 27.47 7.78
CA SER A 103 10.10 27.85 9.07
C SER A 103 10.68 26.65 9.84
N VAL A 104 10.14 25.45 9.65
CA VAL A 104 10.62 24.24 10.36
C VAL A 104 11.69 23.49 9.59
N VAL A 105 11.92 23.77 8.30
CA VAL A 105 12.87 23.05 7.45
C VAL A 105 14.28 23.14 7.99
N THR A 106 14.78 24.37 8.27
CA THR A 106 16.17 24.57 8.74
C THR A 106 16.46 23.90 10.09
N PRO A 107 15.62 24.01 11.13
CA PRO A 107 15.80 23.28 12.38
C PRO A 107 15.78 21.76 12.19
N LEU A 108 14.84 21.24 11.40
CA LEU A 108 14.71 19.81 11.14
C LEU A 108 15.92 19.26 10.38
N GLN A 109 16.37 19.97 9.35
CA GLN A 109 17.57 19.61 8.59
C GLN A 109 18.81 19.52 9.48
N LYS A 110 19.04 20.52 10.35
CA LYS A 110 20.15 20.51 11.31
C LYS A 110 20.11 19.28 12.23
N THR A 111 18.91 18.91 12.68
CA THR A 111 18.72 17.71 13.51
C THR A 111 19.07 16.44 12.74
N LEU A 112 18.54 16.29 11.53
CA LEU A 112 18.77 15.13 10.68
C LEU A 112 20.23 15.01 10.26
N ASP A 113 20.90 16.14 9.93
CA ASP A 113 22.33 16.17 9.61
C ASP A 113 23.17 15.71 10.81
N LYS A 114 22.83 16.18 12.03
CA LYS A 114 23.48 15.72 13.25
C LYS A 114 23.31 14.21 13.44
N LEU A 115 22.08 13.68 13.29
CA LEU A 115 21.82 12.25 13.45
C LEU A 115 22.59 11.37 12.48
N LYS A 116 22.86 11.85 11.25
CA LYS A 116 23.69 11.13 10.27
C LYS A 116 25.16 10.97 10.66
N THR A 117 25.69 11.88 11.47
CA THR A 117 27.11 11.87 11.87
C THR A 117 27.37 11.04 13.11
N LEU A 118 26.35 10.70 13.89
CA LEU A 118 26.48 9.98 15.15
C LEU A 118 26.60 8.46 14.93
N THR A 119 27.52 7.84 15.68
CA THR A 119 27.60 6.38 15.81
C THR A 119 26.40 5.84 16.59
N LYS A 120 26.21 4.52 16.59
CA LYS A 120 25.09 3.88 17.33
C LYS A 120 25.17 4.11 18.84
N ASP A 121 26.37 4.17 19.40
CA ASP A 121 26.57 4.43 20.83
C ASP A 121 26.30 5.90 21.17
N GLU A 122 26.73 6.82 20.32
CA GLU A 122 26.42 8.24 20.45
C GLU A 122 24.92 8.53 20.29
N LEU A 123 24.22 7.85 19.34
CA LEU A 123 22.77 7.94 19.21
C LEU A 123 22.06 7.46 20.47
N LYS A 124 22.57 6.40 21.12
CA LYS A 124 22.01 5.89 22.37
C LYS A 124 22.18 6.91 23.51
N SER A 125 23.38 7.49 23.64
CA SER A 125 23.63 8.53 24.65
C SER A 125 22.79 9.77 24.37
N PHE A 126 22.68 10.22 23.12
CA PHE A 126 21.89 11.36 22.72
C PHE A 126 20.40 11.15 22.99
N TYR A 127 19.88 9.92 22.78
CA TYR A 127 18.51 9.56 23.14
C TYR A 127 18.26 9.71 24.64
N LEU A 128 19.16 9.16 25.50
CA LEU A 128 19.02 9.24 26.96
C LEU A 128 19.08 10.68 27.46
N ASP A 129 20.00 11.48 26.95
CA ASP A 129 20.12 12.88 27.31
C ASP A 129 18.89 13.69 26.91
N THR A 130 18.36 13.42 25.70
CA THR A 130 17.14 14.07 25.22
C THR A 130 15.92 13.66 26.06
N LEU A 131 15.81 12.38 26.42
CA LEU A 131 14.70 11.86 27.23
C LEU A 131 14.66 12.54 28.62
N VAL A 132 15.81 12.68 29.28
CA VAL A 132 15.91 13.35 30.58
C VAL A 132 15.52 14.83 30.46
N ASN A 133 16.00 15.52 29.43
CA ASN A 133 15.71 16.94 29.22
C ASN A 133 14.25 17.20 28.81
N THR A 134 13.61 16.24 28.09
CA THR A 134 12.22 16.36 27.63
C THR A 134 11.21 16.14 28.76
N GLN A 135 11.55 15.32 29.78
CA GLN A 135 10.72 15.17 30.99
C GLN A 135 10.59 16.47 31.79
N LEU A 136 11.48 17.44 31.55
CA LEU A 136 11.48 18.76 32.20
C LEU A 136 10.75 19.84 31.35
N SER A 137 10.29 19.52 30.13
CA SER A 137 9.63 20.49 29.25
C SER A 137 8.18 20.08 29.00
N GLU A 138 7.22 21.00 29.20
CA GLU A 138 5.77 20.81 28.96
C GLU A 138 5.42 20.55 27.48
N LYS A 139 6.37 20.68 26.53
CA LYS A 139 6.22 20.36 25.10
C LYS A 139 6.89 19.03 24.79
N GLY A 140 6.26 17.93 25.24
CA GLY A 140 6.81 16.59 25.16
C GLY A 140 7.12 16.09 23.74
N GLY A 141 8.27 15.47 23.57
CA GLY A 141 8.55 14.47 22.53
C GLY A 141 9.21 14.93 21.26
N ALA A 142 9.40 16.23 21.01
CA ALA A 142 10.00 16.71 19.74
C ALA A 142 11.46 16.22 19.58
N GLY A 143 11.66 15.27 18.66
CA GLY A 143 12.99 14.76 18.27
C GLY A 143 13.33 13.35 18.76
N LEU A 144 12.66 12.80 19.77
CA LEU A 144 12.94 11.43 20.26
C LEU A 144 12.64 10.38 19.17
N GLY A 145 11.54 10.54 18.42
CA GLY A 145 11.18 9.63 17.32
C GLY A 145 12.27 9.57 16.24
N LEU A 146 12.80 10.73 15.80
CA LEU A 146 13.87 10.77 14.80
C LEU A 146 15.17 10.12 15.29
N ILE A 147 15.54 10.32 16.58
CA ILE A 147 16.70 9.67 17.17
C ILE A 147 16.51 8.14 17.18
N GLU A 148 15.32 7.68 17.55
CA GLU A 148 14.98 6.24 17.54
C GLU A 148 14.97 5.66 16.12
N LEU A 149 14.45 6.39 15.13
CA LEU A 149 14.50 5.99 13.72
C LEU A 149 15.96 5.82 13.27
N ALA A 150 16.86 6.78 13.59
CA ALA A 150 18.26 6.70 13.28
C ALA A 150 18.96 5.52 13.99
N ARG A 151 18.61 5.28 15.25
CA ARG A 151 19.20 4.21 16.08
C ARG A 151 18.80 2.81 15.59
N LYS A 152 17.52 2.64 15.19
CA LYS A 152 16.97 1.33 14.78
C LYS A 152 17.22 1.00 13.32
N SER A 153 17.38 2.00 12.46
CA SER A 153 17.72 1.81 11.04
C SER A 153 19.08 1.11 10.87
N THR A 154 19.23 0.33 9.80
CA THR A 154 20.52 -0.31 9.46
C THR A 154 21.40 0.61 8.65
N PHE A 155 20.78 1.43 7.80
CA PHE A 155 21.46 2.40 6.95
C PHE A 155 21.23 3.82 7.48
N PRO A 156 22.06 4.78 7.11
CA PRO A 156 21.80 6.19 7.42
C PRO A 156 20.43 6.64 6.91
N LEU A 157 19.76 7.52 7.65
CA LEU A 157 18.51 8.14 7.23
C LEU A 157 18.71 8.91 5.92
N CYS A 158 17.80 8.75 4.97
CA CYS A 158 17.80 9.52 3.74
C CYS A 158 16.65 10.53 3.78
N TYR A 159 16.92 11.77 3.40
CA TYR A 159 15.89 12.80 3.35
C TYR A 159 16.26 13.89 2.35
N GLU A 160 15.24 14.59 1.91
CA GLU A 160 15.33 15.75 1.01
C GLU A 160 14.20 16.72 1.32
N PHE A 161 14.49 18.01 1.19
CA PHE A 161 13.49 19.07 1.23
C PHE A 161 13.41 19.74 -0.14
N GLU A 162 12.22 19.86 -0.68
CA GLU A 162 11.96 20.52 -1.95
C GLU A 162 11.02 21.68 -1.73
N LYS A 163 11.54 22.91 -1.94
CA LYS A 163 10.75 24.13 -1.75
C LYS A 163 9.70 24.22 -2.86
N ILE A 164 8.43 24.37 -2.48
CA ILE A 164 7.31 24.61 -3.41
C ILE A 164 7.13 26.10 -3.63
N ASP A 165 6.99 26.85 -2.52
CA ASP A 165 6.75 28.30 -2.55
C ASP A 165 7.39 28.99 -1.34
N GLU A 166 6.95 30.24 -1.01
CA GLU A 166 7.49 31.02 0.10
C GLU A 166 7.18 30.41 1.49
N ASN A 167 6.12 29.60 1.60
CA ASN A 167 5.63 29.08 2.88
C ASN A 167 5.81 27.56 3.00
N LEU A 168 5.85 26.83 1.89
CA LEU A 168 5.67 25.37 1.85
C LEU A 168 6.86 24.66 1.20
N SER A 169 7.27 23.57 1.81
CA SER A 169 8.21 22.59 1.26
C SER A 169 7.68 21.17 1.36
N VAL A 170 8.06 20.31 0.42
CA VAL A 170 7.88 18.86 0.53
C VAL A 170 9.07 18.26 1.28
N PHE A 171 8.77 17.43 2.23
CA PHE A 171 9.76 16.63 2.97
C PHE A 171 9.66 15.17 2.56
N TYR A 172 10.71 14.67 1.92
CA TYR A 172 10.89 13.27 1.59
C TYR A 172 11.77 12.62 2.65
N PHE A 173 11.31 11.51 3.20
CA PHE A 173 12.03 10.80 4.24
C PHE A 173 12.02 9.29 3.99
N LEU A 174 13.18 8.63 4.14
CA LEU A 174 13.35 7.20 3.90
C LEU A 174 14.19 6.56 4.98
N VAL A 175 13.63 5.54 5.61
CA VAL A 175 14.26 4.64 6.56
C VAL A 175 14.47 3.27 5.92
N ARG A 176 15.63 2.65 6.14
CA ARG A 176 15.99 1.34 5.59
C ARG A 176 16.44 0.41 6.71
N LEU A 177 15.82 -0.77 6.77
CA LEU A 177 16.14 -1.79 7.77
C LEU A 177 16.45 -3.11 7.08
N GLN A 178 17.72 -3.55 7.16
CA GLN A 178 18.17 -4.81 6.59
C GLN A 178 17.93 -5.98 7.54
N ASN A 179 17.44 -7.08 7.01
CA ASN A 179 17.39 -8.35 7.70
C ASN A 179 18.75 -9.06 7.60
N GLN A 180 19.56 -8.96 8.63
CA GLN A 180 20.92 -9.53 8.66
C GLN A 180 20.96 -11.07 8.50
N MET A 181 19.87 -11.76 8.82
CA MET A 181 19.79 -13.23 8.65
C MET A 181 19.58 -13.62 7.18
N GLN A 182 18.83 -12.83 6.42
CA GLN A 182 18.61 -13.04 4.98
C GLN A 182 19.74 -12.49 4.13
N ALA A 183 20.42 -11.44 4.57
CA ALA A 183 21.57 -10.85 3.85
C ALA A 183 22.70 -11.84 3.54
N GLN A 184 22.78 -12.94 4.31
CA GLN A 184 23.75 -14.02 4.08
C GLN A 184 23.31 -15.04 3.02
N LYS A 185 22.04 -15.04 2.63
CA LYS A 185 21.45 -16.04 1.73
C LYS A 185 21.24 -15.55 0.30
N HIS A 186 21.19 -14.25 0.07
CA HIS A 186 20.87 -13.66 -1.22
C HIS A 186 22.00 -12.75 -1.72
N GLU A 187 22.14 -12.67 -3.05
CA GLU A 187 23.00 -11.66 -3.65
C GLU A 187 22.53 -10.28 -3.26
N SER A 188 23.41 -9.52 -2.59
CA SER A 188 23.12 -8.17 -2.12
C SER A 188 22.90 -7.24 -3.32
N HIS A 189 21.66 -6.88 -3.58
CA HIS A 189 21.37 -5.79 -4.49
C HIS A 189 21.66 -4.44 -3.80
N ALA A 190 22.11 -3.45 -4.59
CA ALA A 190 22.24 -2.10 -4.05
C ALA A 190 20.87 -1.63 -3.52
N PRO A 191 20.81 -1.17 -2.25
CA PRO A 191 19.52 -0.72 -1.69
C PRO A 191 18.93 0.41 -2.51
N LEU A 192 17.60 0.41 -2.63
CA LEU A 192 16.88 1.53 -3.24
C LEU A 192 17.24 2.84 -2.52
N ASP A 193 17.45 3.88 -3.30
CA ASP A 193 17.74 5.23 -2.82
C ASP A 193 16.46 6.09 -2.76
N LEU A 194 16.58 7.29 -2.25
CA LEU A 194 15.47 8.24 -2.15
C LEU A 194 14.93 8.62 -3.53
N LYS A 195 15.78 8.68 -4.56
CA LYS A 195 15.37 8.97 -5.93
C LYS A 195 14.40 7.91 -6.46
N SER A 196 14.69 6.63 -6.24
CA SER A 196 13.80 5.52 -6.63
C SER A 196 12.40 5.66 -6.02
N PHE A 197 12.30 6.16 -4.77
CA PHE A 197 11.03 6.42 -4.11
C PHE A 197 10.33 7.66 -4.68
N LYS A 198 11.05 8.72 -5.01
CA LYS A 198 10.51 9.91 -5.69
C LYS A 198 9.97 9.57 -7.07
N ASP A 199 10.69 8.76 -7.84
CA ASP A 199 10.26 8.30 -9.18
C ASP A 199 9.01 7.42 -9.08
N PHE A 200 8.93 6.55 -8.07
CA PHE A 200 7.73 5.74 -7.80
C PHE A 200 6.55 6.62 -7.37
N TYR A 201 6.77 7.56 -6.47
CA TYR A 201 5.73 8.50 -6.04
C TYR A 201 5.20 9.35 -7.21
N LYS A 202 6.08 9.79 -8.11
CA LYS A 202 5.65 10.51 -9.31
C LYS A 202 4.66 9.69 -10.15
N LEU A 203 4.89 8.40 -10.32
CA LEU A 203 3.92 7.54 -11.02
C LEU A 203 2.58 7.48 -10.29
N VAL A 204 2.60 7.41 -8.94
CA VAL A 204 1.40 7.40 -8.09
C VAL A 204 0.60 8.69 -8.28
N ASP A 205 1.28 9.83 -8.27
CA ASP A 205 0.70 11.16 -8.45
C ASP A 205 0.14 11.34 -9.88
N ASP A 206 0.95 11.05 -10.89
CA ASP A 206 0.57 11.13 -12.31
C ASP A 206 -0.67 10.27 -12.65
N THR A 207 -0.97 9.27 -11.84
CA THR A 207 -2.11 8.34 -12.04
C THR A 207 -3.27 8.56 -11.07
N ASN A 208 -3.22 9.61 -10.24
CA ASN A 208 -4.19 9.88 -9.18
C ASN A 208 -4.47 8.65 -8.29
N THR A 209 -3.43 7.88 -8.01
CA THR A 209 -3.51 6.66 -7.20
C THR A 209 -3.48 7.03 -5.72
N ILE A 210 -4.42 6.55 -4.92
CA ILE A 210 -4.49 6.79 -3.48
C ILE A 210 -4.05 5.60 -2.63
N MET A 211 -4.14 4.38 -3.18
CA MET A 211 -3.67 3.19 -2.48
C MET A 211 -3.07 2.18 -3.46
N VAL A 212 -1.97 1.59 -3.08
CA VAL A 212 -1.37 0.42 -3.75
C VAL A 212 -1.08 -0.64 -2.70
N TYR A 213 -1.53 -1.85 -2.94
CA TYR A 213 -1.09 -3.03 -2.21
C TYR A 213 -0.59 -4.09 -3.19
N LYS A 214 0.63 -4.56 -3.00
CA LYS A 214 1.20 -5.70 -3.72
C LYS A 214 1.78 -6.66 -2.67
N GLY A 215 1.37 -7.92 -2.72
CA GLY A 215 1.80 -8.91 -1.74
C GLY A 215 0.95 -10.19 -1.83
N ASP A 216 0.89 -10.92 -0.72
CA ASP A 216 0.05 -12.09 -0.58
C ASP A 216 -1.40 -11.70 -0.24
N PHE A 217 -2.34 -12.22 -1.05
CA PHE A 217 -3.78 -12.00 -0.89
C PHE A 217 -4.46 -13.18 -0.18
N ALA A 218 -3.93 -13.60 0.95
CA ALA A 218 -4.70 -14.51 1.82
C ALA A 218 -5.84 -13.75 2.50
N LYS A 219 -6.86 -14.47 2.96
CA LYS A 219 -8.05 -13.85 3.61
C LYS A 219 -7.69 -12.94 4.78
N ALA A 220 -6.59 -13.23 5.48
CA ALA A 220 -6.11 -12.43 6.61
C ALA A 220 -5.56 -11.04 6.19
N SER A 221 -5.13 -10.84 4.94
CA SER A 221 -4.67 -9.52 4.46
C SER A 221 -5.81 -8.63 3.97
N ILE A 222 -6.97 -9.20 3.62
CA ILE A 222 -8.10 -8.45 3.07
C ILE A 222 -8.70 -7.49 4.11
N LEU A 223 -8.97 -7.97 5.32
CA LEU A 223 -9.59 -7.16 6.37
C LEU A 223 -8.78 -5.91 6.74
N PRO A 224 -7.46 -5.97 6.96
CA PRO A 224 -6.65 -4.78 7.20
C PRO A 224 -6.71 -3.76 6.05
N ILE A 225 -6.71 -4.23 4.79
CA ILE A 225 -6.81 -3.34 3.61
C ILE A 225 -8.15 -2.61 3.60
N LEU A 226 -9.25 -3.32 3.84
CA LEU A 226 -10.59 -2.73 3.90
C LEU A 226 -10.71 -1.76 5.08
N LYS A 227 -10.14 -2.08 6.24
CA LYS A 227 -10.13 -1.20 7.42
C LYS A 227 -9.40 0.11 7.15
N ILE A 228 -8.19 0.05 6.57
CA ILE A 228 -7.45 1.27 6.18
C ILE A 228 -8.29 2.13 5.24
N PHE A 229 -8.99 1.51 4.27
CA PHE A 229 -9.86 2.24 3.36
C PHE A 229 -11.05 2.87 4.09
N GLU A 230 -11.77 2.12 4.94
CA GLU A 230 -12.89 2.65 5.75
C GLU A 230 -12.48 3.85 6.57
N ASP A 231 -11.37 3.76 7.29
CA ASP A 231 -10.83 4.84 8.12
C ASP A 231 -10.46 6.07 7.27
N SER A 232 -9.94 5.83 6.05
CA SER A 232 -9.58 6.91 5.13
C SER A 232 -10.78 7.67 4.57
N ILE A 233 -11.91 6.97 4.33
CA ILE A 233 -13.10 7.58 3.70
C ILE A 233 -14.10 8.17 4.71
N GLN A 234 -13.97 7.88 6.01
CA GLN A 234 -14.87 8.43 7.03
C GLN A 234 -14.90 9.97 6.98
N ASN A 235 -13.74 10.58 6.80
CA ASN A 235 -13.56 12.03 6.78
C ASN A 235 -13.72 12.65 5.39
N LEU A 236 -13.86 11.86 4.32
CA LEU A 236 -14.07 12.40 2.98
C LEU A 236 -15.51 12.87 2.83
N GLU A 237 -15.72 14.12 2.40
CA GLU A 237 -17.00 14.58 1.91
C GLU A 237 -17.41 13.75 0.68
N GLY A 238 -18.63 13.23 0.69
CA GLY A 238 -19.12 12.46 -0.46
C GLY A 238 -20.39 11.66 -0.20
N ASN A 239 -21.02 11.22 -1.28
CA ASN A 239 -22.24 10.42 -1.24
C ASN A 239 -21.99 9.05 -0.59
N ILE A 240 -22.68 8.75 0.50
CA ILE A 240 -22.57 7.49 1.24
C ILE A 240 -22.83 6.26 0.34
N ASN A 241 -23.63 6.41 -0.72
CA ASN A 241 -23.89 5.33 -1.66
C ASN A 241 -22.66 5.00 -2.51
N ILE A 242 -21.87 6.01 -2.90
CA ILE A 242 -20.61 5.80 -3.64
C ILE A 242 -19.62 5.06 -2.74
N LYS A 243 -19.48 5.49 -1.47
CA LYS A 243 -18.60 4.82 -0.50
C LYS A 243 -18.93 3.34 -0.32
N LYS A 244 -20.23 3.01 -0.23
CA LYS A 244 -20.68 1.62 -0.11
C LYS A 244 -20.38 0.80 -1.38
N ARG A 245 -20.59 1.37 -2.56
CA ARG A 245 -20.29 0.70 -3.83
C ARG A 245 -18.81 0.42 -3.96
N VAL A 246 -17.97 1.43 -3.68
CA VAL A 246 -16.49 1.28 -3.65
C VAL A 246 -16.09 0.15 -2.71
N TYR A 247 -16.63 0.12 -1.48
CA TYR A 247 -16.32 -0.92 -0.50
C TYR A 247 -16.71 -2.33 -1.00
N ILE A 248 -17.91 -2.49 -1.55
CA ILE A 248 -18.39 -3.78 -2.09
C ILE A 248 -17.47 -4.25 -3.22
N ILE A 249 -17.17 -3.38 -4.18
CA ILE A 249 -16.31 -3.75 -5.32
C ILE A 249 -14.88 -4.05 -4.83
N MET A 250 -14.32 -3.27 -3.88
CA MET A 250 -13.01 -3.58 -3.29
C MET A 250 -13.00 -4.97 -2.68
N MET A 251 -13.99 -5.29 -1.85
CA MET A 251 -14.10 -6.60 -1.20
C MET A 251 -14.11 -7.74 -2.24
N GLU A 252 -15.00 -7.65 -3.23
CA GLU A 252 -15.10 -8.66 -4.29
C GLU A 252 -13.82 -8.80 -5.12
N MET A 253 -13.16 -7.69 -5.45
CA MET A 253 -11.92 -7.71 -6.23
C MET A 253 -10.74 -8.30 -5.42
N LEU A 254 -10.65 -8.01 -4.12
CA LEU A 254 -9.65 -8.58 -3.23
C LEU A 254 -9.89 -10.09 -3.01
N GLU A 255 -11.15 -10.50 -2.79
CA GLU A 255 -11.53 -11.91 -2.67
C GLU A 255 -11.27 -12.68 -3.97
N ASN A 256 -11.52 -12.08 -5.13
CA ASN A 256 -11.22 -12.69 -6.43
C ASN A 256 -9.72 -13.04 -6.56
N ILE A 257 -8.81 -12.16 -6.12
CA ILE A 257 -7.38 -12.51 -6.09
C ILE A 257 -7.14 -13.63 -5.09
N ALA A 258 -7.68 -13.53 -3.86
CA ALA A 258 -7.49 -14.50 -2.81
C ALA A 258 -7.98 -15.91 -3.20
N ASP A 259 -9.06 -16.00 -3.97
CA ASP A 259 -9.62 -17.28 -4.38
C ASP A 259 -8.98 -17.82 -5.67
N HIS A 260 -8.66 -16.96 -6.64
CA HIS A 260 -8.35 -17.37 -8.00
C HIS A 260 -6.92 -17.09 -8.48
N ALA A 261 -6.11 -16.28 -7.76
CA ALA A 261 -4.71 -16.09 -8.11
C ALA A 261 -3.96 -17.42 -8.11
N LYS A 262 -3.08 -17.59 -9.07
CA LYS A 262 -2.21 -18.75 -9.13
C LYS A 262 -1.32 -18.80 -7.89
N ARG A 263 -1.28 -19.95 -7.23
CA ARG A 263 -0.36 -20.19 -6.11
C ARG A 263 1.05 -20.35 -6.63
N HIS A 264 1.99 -19.75 -5.96
CA HIS A 264 3.41 -20.01 -6.15
C HIS A 264 4.08 -20.26 -4.80
N THR A 265 5.13 -21.09 -4.81
CA THR A 265 5.85 -21.43 -3.59
C THR A 265 7.04 -20.49 -3.44
N GLN A 266 7.10 -19.80 -2.29
CA GLN A 266 8.22 -18.96 -1.91
C GLN A 266 8.66 -19.35 -0.49
N GLU A 267 9.92 -19.71 -0.30
CA GLU A 267 10.49 -20.11 1.00
C GLU A 267 9.64 -21.12 1.79
N ASN A 268 9.08 -22.15 1.09
CA ASN A 268 8.16 -23.17 1.60
C ASN A 268 6.73 -22.69 1.93
N ASN A 269 6.36 -21.46 1.59
CA ASN A 269 5.00 -20.97 1.73
C ASN A 269 4.29 -20.89 0.37
N GLU A 270 3.03 -21.29 0.34
CA GLU A 270 2.17 -21.08 -0.82
C GLU A 270 1.55 -19.69 -0.74
N LEU A 271 1.93 -18.82 -1.66
CA LEU A 271 1.45 -17.45 -1.73
C LEU A 271 0.51 -17.27 -2.93
N LYS A 272 -0.49 -16.41 -2.76
CA LYS A 272 -1.37 -15.91 -3.82
C LYS A 272 -1.04 -14.45 -4.10
N GLU A 273 -0.02 -14.23 -4.90
CA GLU A 273 0.49 -12.90 -5.19
C GLU A 273 -0.41 -12.15 -6.17
N GLY A 274 -0.63 -10.89 -5.85
CA GLY A 274 -1.37 -9.98 -6.70
C GLY A 274 -1.02 -8.53 -6.42
N ILE A 275 -1.71 -7.64 -7.14
CA ILE A 275 -1.65 -6.21 -6.95
C ILE A 275 -3.07 -5.65 -6.91
N PHE A 276 -3.30 -4.73 -6.00
CA PHE A 276 -4.52 -3.93 -5.86
C PHE A 276 -4.14 -2.46 -5.92
N ILE A 277 -4.91 -1.68 -6.68
CA ILE A 277 -4.71 -0.25 -6.85
C ILE A 277 -6.06 0.44 -6.74
N LEU A 278 -6.14 1.46 -5.91
CA LEU A 278 -7.27 2.36 -5.81
C LEU A 278 -6.82 3.76 -6.25
N GLY A 279 -7.52 4.33 -7.20
CA GLY A 279 -7.32 5.69 -7.67
C GLY A 279 -8.60 6.52 -7.53
N LYS A 280 -8.47 7.84 -7.59
CA LYS A 280 -9.58 8.78 -7.55
C LYS A 280 -9.38 9.88 -8.58
N ASN A 281 -10.41 10.15 -9.37
CA ASN A 281 -10.40 11.25 -10.33
C ASN A 281 -11.68 12.08 -10.15
N GLY A 282 -11.56 13.23 -9.49
CA GLY A 282 -12.72 14.01 -9.09
C GLY A 282 -13.60 13.23 -8.11
N ASN A 283 -14.83 12.94 -8.51
CA ASN A 283 -15.79 12.16 -7.72
C ASN A 283 -15.77 10.66 -8.03
N ASP A 284 -15.09 10.24 -9.08
CA ASP A 284 -15.05 8.85 -9.53
C ASP A 284 -13.89 8.10 -8.90
N TYR A 285 -14.15 6.86 -8.51
CA TYR A 285 -13.13 5.93 -8.03
C TYR A 285 -12.80 4.92 -9.13
N MET A 286 -11.52 4.57 -9.20
CA MET A 286 -11.00 3.54 -10.09
C MET A 286 -10.37 2.45 -9.23
N ILE A 287 -10.92 1.24 -9.33
CA ILE A 287 -10.40 0.08 -8.62
C ILE A 287 -9.80 -0.87 -9.64
N SER A 288 -8.54 -1.22 -9.44
CA SER A 288 -7.83 -2.09 -10.37
C SER A 288 -7.14 -3.21 -9.62
N THR A 289 -7.17 -4.41 -10.17
CA THR A 289 -6.41 -5.56 -9.65
C THR A 289 -5.65 -6.26 -10.75
N GLY A 290 -4.61 -6.99 -10.35
CA GLY A 290 -3.86 -7.84 -11.25
C GLY A 290 -3.23 -9.01 -10.51
N ASN A 291 -3.26 -10.19 -11.13
CA ASN A 291 -2.64 -11.40 -10.61
C ASN A 291 -2.30 -12.39 -11.74
N LEU A 292 -1.48 -13.38 -11.42
CA LEU A 292 -1.22 -14.48 -12.34
C LEU A 292 -2.39 -15.48 -12.32
N VAL A 293 -2.77 -15.94 -13.51
CA VAL A 293 -3.71 -17.02 -13.74
C VAL A 293 -3.09 -18.07 -14.66
N GLU A 294 -3.61 -19.30 -14.59
CA GLU A 294 -3.21 -20.34 -15.54
C GLU A 294 -3.70 -20.01 -16.94
N ALA A 295 -2.82 -20.17 -17.94
CA ALA A 295 -3.11 -19.84 -19.34
C ALA A 295 -4.34 -20.61 -19.89
N ASN A 296 -4.58 -21.85 -19.43
CA ASN A 296 -5.73 -22.66 -19.84
C ASN A 296 -7.09 -22.10 -19.34
N ARG A 297 -7.11 -21.24 -18.31
CA ARG A 297 -8.34 -20.59 -17.79
C ARG A 297 -8.73 -19.34 -18.57
N VAL A 298 -7.78 -18.74 -19.30
CA VAL A 298 -7.97 -17.45 -19.98
C VAL A 298 -9.16 -17.45 -20.96
N PRO A 299 -9.35 -18.44 -21.85
CA PRO A 299 -10.47 -18.38 -22.80
C PRO A 299 -11.84 -18.34 -22.12
N ALA A 300 -12.04 -19.17 -21.11
CA ALA A 300 -13.32 -19.23 -20.37
C ALA A 300 -13.57 -17.95 -19.56
N LEU A 301 -12.53 -17.41 -18.90
CA LEU A 301 -12.64 -16.19 -18.11
C LEU A 301 -12.93 -14.98 -19.02
N LYS A 302 -12.27 -14.89 -20.16
CA LYS A 302 -12.50 -13.85 -21.17
C LYS A 302 -13.93 -13.86 -21.68
N GLU A 303 -14.40 -15.03 -22.14
CA GLU A 303 -15.78 -15.20 -22.64
C GLU A 303 -16.80 -14.83 -21.54
N TYR A 304 -16.55 -15.20 -20.29
CA TYR A 304 -17.43 -14.88 -19.18
C TYR A 304 -17.53 -13.38 -18.93
N ILE A 305 -16.40 -12.66 -18.85
CA ILE A 305 -16.40 -11.21 -18.63
C ILE A 305 -17.06 -10.48 -19.83
N GLU A 306 -16.76 -10.89 -21.08
CA GLU A 306 -17.40 -10.33 -22.28
C GLU A 306 -18.93 -10.53 -22.25
N THR A 307 -19.38 -11.70 -21.79
CA THR A 307 -20.80 -12.00 -21.62
C THR A 307 -21.43 -11.09 -20.59
N LEU A 308 -20.82 -10.93 -19.40
CA LEU A 308 -21.34 -10.04 -18.36
C LEU A 308 -21.38 -8.58 -18.84
N ASN A 309 -20.35 -8.12 -19.54
CA ASN A 309 -20.29 -6.77 -20.12
C ASN A 309 -21.35 -6.51 -21.21
N SER A 310 -21.95 -7.55 -21.79
CA SER A 310 -23.01 -7.43 -22.79
C SER A 310 -24.43 -7.40 -22.20
N MET A 311 -24.58 -7.79 -20.92
CA MET A 311 -25.86 -7.89 -20.23
C MET A 311 -26.35 -6.54 -19.70
N ASP A 312 -27.66 -6.34 -19.70
CA ASP A 312 -28.30 -5.24 -18.98
C ASP A 312 -28.47 -5.59 -17.48
N TYR A 313 -28.88 -4.59 -16.69
CA TYR A 313 -29.06 -4.75 -15.24
C TYR A 313 -30.07 -5.87 -14.89
N ASN A 314 -31.18 -6.02 -15.67
CA ASN A 314 -32.18 -7.04 -15.40
C ASN A 314 -31.65 -8.45 -15.71
N GLU A 315 -30.83 -8.57 -16.74
CA GLU A 315 -30.19 -9.83 -17.13
C GLU A 315 -29.17 -10.26 -16.08
N LEU A 316 -28.33 -9.32 -15.63
CA LEU A 316 -27.37 -9.55 -14.54
C LEU A 316 -28.07 -10.01 -13.25
N ARG A 317 -29.17 -9.34 -12.88
CA ARG A 317 -29.96 -9.71 -11.70
C ARG A 317 -30.58 -11.11 -11.82
N LYS A 318 -31.09 -11.48 -12.99
CA LYS A 318 -31.61 -12.83 -13.23
C LYS A 318 -30.50 -13.88 -13.13
N LEU A 319 -29.32 -13.58 -13.69
CA LEU A 319 -28.15 -14.45 -13.63
C LEU A 319 -27.69 -14.64 -12.19
N TYR A 320 -27.60 -13.55 -11.42
CA TYR A 320 -27.26 -13.57 -9.99
C TYR A 320 -28.18 -14.50 -9.19
N VAL A 321 -29.52 -14.30 -9.32
CA VAL A 321 -30.52 -15.13 -8.62
C VAL A 321 -30.42 -16.60 -9.03
N LYS A 322 -30.20 -16.87 -10.34
CA LYS A 322 -30.00 -18.23 -10.84
C LYS A 322 -28.76 -18.91 -10.22
N ASN A 323 -27.64 -18.19 -10.16
CA ASN A 323 -26.40 -18.70 -9.60
C ASN A 323 -26.48 -18.87 -8.06
N LEU A 324 -27.11 -17.93 -7.37
CA LEU A 324 -27.36 -18.02 -5.92
C LEU A 324 -28.21 -19.23 -5.53
N LYS A 325 -29.21 -19.60 -6.34
CA LYS A 325 -30.02 -20.81 -6.12
C LYS A 325 -29.21 -22.10 -6.34
N LYS A 326 -28.29 -22.10 -7.28
CA LYS A 326 -27.40 -23.24 -7.53
C LYS A 326 -26.37 -23.42 -6.41
N SER A 327 -25.79 -22.34 -5.90
CA SER A 327 -24.80 -22.39 -4.81
C SER A 327 -25.39 -22.95 -3.52
N LYS A 328 -26.64 -22.65 -3.20
CA LYS A 328 -27.36 -23.21 -2.04
C LYS A 328 -27.65 -24.72 -2.14
N LEU A 329 -27.62 -25.28 -3.34
CA LEU A 329 -27.90 -26.71 -3.60
C LEU A 329 -26.62 -27.58 -3.58
N VAL A 330 -25.44 -26.98 -3.72
CA VAL A 330 -24.17 -27.68 -3.91
C VAL A 330 -23.12 -27.01 -3.02
N ASP A 331 -23.18 -26.98 -1.79
CA ASP A 331 -22.20 -26.53 -0.76
C ASP A 331 -20.78 -26.08 -1.28
N THR A 332 -20.74 -25.45 -2.45
CA THR A 332 -19.54 -24.93 -3.11
C THR A 332 -19.63 -23.41 -3.24
N SER A 333 -18.53 -22.73 -2.90
CA SER A 333 -18.32 -21.33 -3.27
C SER A 333 -18.51 -21.18 -4.79
N TYR A 334 -19.57 -20.50 -5.23
CA TYR A 334 -19.87 -20.40 -6.64
C TYR A 334 -18.93 -19.41 -7.31
N GLU A 335 -18.02 -19.94 -8.12
CA GLU A 335 -17.16 -19.13 -8.98
C GLU A 335 -18.06 -18.25 -9.88
N GLY A 336 -17.89 -16.92 -9.78
CA GLY A 336 -18.52 -15.96 -10.69
C GLY A 336 -19.62 -15.06 -10.12
N LEU A 337 -20.06 -15.24 -8.86
CA LEU A 337 -21.00 -14.29 -8.24
C LEU A 337 -20.34 -12.90 -8.05
N GLY A 338 -19.11 -12.85 -7.56
CA GLY A 338 -18.37 -11.61 -7.35
C GLY A 338 -18.21 -10.77 -8.62
N LEU A 339 -17.94 -11.39 -9.78
CA LEU A 339 -17.88 -10.65 -11.06
C LEU A 339 -19.23 -10.05 -11.46
N ILE A 340 -20.34 -10.71 -11.15
CA ILE A 340 -21.68 -10.17 -11.40
C ILE A 340 -21.94 -8.95 -10.51
N ASP A 341 -21.55 -9.02 -9.23
CA ASP A 341 -21.66 -7.90 -8.30
C ASP A 341 -20.81 -6.72 -8.76
N ILE A 342 -19.57 -6.97 -9.18
CA ILE A 342 -18.68 -5.93 -9.73
C ILE A 342 -19.32 -5.25 -10.94
N VAL A 343 -19.82 -6.02 -11.95
CA VAL A 343 -20.45 -5.44 -13.14
C VAL A 343 -21.72 -4.68 -12.79
N SER A 344 -22.50 -5.17 -11.83
CA SER A 344 -23.75 -4.54 -11.41
C SER A 344 -23.55 -3.20 -10.69
N GLU A 345 -22.44 -3.05 -9.99
CA GLU A 345 -22.10 -1.84 -9.21
C GLU A 345 -21.19 -0.87 -9.97
N SER A 346 -20.58 -1.28 -11.09
CA SER A 346 -19.74 -0.40 -11.91
C SER A 346 -20.60 0.65 -12.66
N THR A 347 -20.01 1.82 -12.96
CA THR A 347 -20.64 2.84 -13.80
C THR A 347 -20.52 2.52 -15.28
N ASP A 348 -19.41 1.89 -15.66
CA ASP A 348 -19.08 1.50 -17.01
C ASP A 348 -18.83 0.00 -17.12
N LYS A 349 -18.64 -0.47 -18.35
CA LYS A 349 -18.20 -1.85 -18.60
C LYS A 349 -16.85 -2.09 -17.92
N ILE A 350 -16.68 -3.29 -17.39
CA ILE A 350 -15.38 -3.71 -16.84
C ILE A 350 -14.35 -3.72 -17.96
N ASP A 351 -13.26 -3.00 -17.74
CA ASP A 351 -12.06 -3.05 -18.59
C ASP A 351 -11.12 -4.13 -18.06
N PHE A 352 -10.61 -5.00 -18.95
CA PHE A 352 -9.75 -6.11 -18.55
C PHE A 352 -8.69 -6.42 -19.61
N HIS A 353 -7.57 -6.97 -19.16
CA HIS A 353 -6.46 -7.31 -20.04
C HIS A 353 -5.80 -8.62 -19.61
N PHE A 354 -5.40 -9.42 -20.61
CA PHE A 354 -4.62 -10.62 -20.43
C PHE A 354 -3.27 -10.46 -21.13
N ARG A 355 -2.19 -10.58 -20.38
CA ARG A 355 -0.83 -10.55 -20.91
C ARG A 355 -0.14 -11.87 -20.65
N GLU A 356 0.20 -12.56 -21.70
CA GLU A 356 0.99 -13.79 -21.64
C GLU A 356 2.38 -13.51 -21.03
N ILE A 357 2.73 -14.25 -19.98
CA ILE A 357 4.05 -14.20 -19.34
C ILE A 357 4.92 -15.34 -19.85
N ASN A 358 4.32 -16.54 -19.97
CA ASN A 358 4.91 -17.74 -20.53
C ASN A 358 3.78 -18.71 -20.96
N GLU A 359 4.14 -19.89 -21.46
CA GLU A 359 3.17 -20.91 -21.92
C GLU A 359 2.14 -21.36 -20.86
N LYS A 360 2.45 -21.20 -19.56
CA LYS A 360 1.61 -21.66 -18.45
C LYS A 360 0.90 -20.53 -17.73
N ASP A 361 1.46 -19.32 -17.79
CA ASP A 361 1.08 -18.19 -16.94
C ASP A 361 0.72 -16.96 -17.75
N THR A 362 -0.41 -16.38 -17.41
CA THR A 362 -0.91 -15.12 -17.95
C THR A 362 -1.16 -14.15 -16.81
N PHE A 363 -0.71 -12.91 -16.94
CA PHE A 363 -1.08 -11.84 -16.03
C PHE A 363 -2.46 -11.31 -16.44
N PHE A 364 -3.43 -11.49 -15.57
CA PHE A 364 -4.77 -10.97 -15.70
C PHE A 364 -4.89 -9.68 -14.91
N SER A 365 -5.43 -8.65 -15.52
CA SER A 365 -5.78 -7.40 -14.85
C SER A 365 -7.20 -6.98 -15.19
N ILE A 366 -7.85 -6.35 -14.21
CA ILE A 366 -9.21 -5.83 -14.31
C ILE A 366 -9.25 -4.43 -13.73
N ASN A 367 -10.04 -3.55 -14.35
CA ASN A 367 -10.22 -2.17 -13.95
C ASN A 367 -11.71 -1.81 -13.95
N VAL A 368 -12.17 -1.19 -12.85
CA VAL A 368 -13.57 -0.86 -12.60
C VAL A 368 -13.68 0.60 -12.21
N GLN A 369 -14.62 1.31 -12.83
CA GLN A 369 -14.96 2.69 -12.49
C GLN A 369 -16.30 2.76 -11.74
N ILE A 370 -16.34 3.63 -10.71
CA ILE A 370 -17.50 3.79 -9.82
C ILE A 370 -17.86 5.27 -9.72
#